data_043f856dda6f880450c5f2d748eaede4
#
_entry.id   043f856dda6f880450c5f2d748eaede4
#
_cell.length_a   1.000
_cell.length_b   1.000
_cell.length_c   1.000
_cell.angle_alpha   90.00
_cell.angle_beta   90.00
_cell.angle_gamma   90.00
#
_symmetry.space_group_name_H-M   'P 1'
#
loop_
_entity.id
_entity.type
_entity.pdbx_description
1 polymer ?
#
loop_
_entity_poly.entity_id
_entity_poly.type
_entity_poly.pdbx_seq_one_letter_code
_entity_poly.pdbx_strand_id
1 'polypeptide(L)'
;MCIRDRQYTLFKEMVNQVERPIYIHCQNSAGSLLMDGQFCNAIRLGISLYGYYPSEYVKDNVKVHLRPSAQLVSETVQVKTLKVGETVSYGRTFIADEEMTIAILPIGYADGYLRSMQGAFVNVNGSQCEVIGRICMDQMIVKVPSHVKTGEKVILMDNHVDSPQSAEAVANKQGTINYEVLCNLSRRLPRIYYYDNNEEVTNELLK
;
A
#
# COMPACT_ATOMS: atom_id res chain seq x y z
N MET A 1 -29.14 -10.51 -17.12
CA MET A 1 -27.82 -10.80 -17.72
C MET A 1 -26.93 -9.57 -17.55
N CYS A 2 -25.86 -9.70 -16.82
CA CYS A 2 -24.89 -8.65 -16.55
C CYS A 2 -24.13 -8.28 -17.84
N ILE A 3 -23.66 -7.03 -17.99
CA ILE A 3 -22.82 -6.60 -19.13
C ILE A 3 -21.63 -7.56 -19.31
N ARG A 4 -21.07 -8.04 -18.23
CA ARG A 4 -19.95 -9.01 -18.18
C ARG A 4 -20.33 -10.33 -18.82
N ASP A 5 -21.53 -10.87 -18.56
CA ASP A 5 -21.99 -12.15 -19.11
C ASP A 5 -22.15 -12.07 -20.64
N ARG A 6 -22.68 -10.94 -21.11
CA ARG A 6 -22.79 -10.65 -22.54
C ARG A 6 -21.42 -10.57 -23.22
N GLN A 7 -20.46 -9.86 -22.61
CA GLN A 7 -19.10 -9.77 -23.13
C GLN A 7 -18.42 -11.14 -23.19
N TYR A 8 -18.61 -11.99 -22.17
CA TYR A 8 -18.06 -13.31 -22.12
C TYR A 8 -18.66 -14.24 -23.18
N THR A 9 -19.95 -14.15 -23.44
CA THR A 9 -20.63 -14.91 -24.51
C THR A 9 -20.09 -14.52 -25.89
N LEU A 10 -20.04 -13.21 -26.18
CA LEU A 10 -19.47 -12.72 -27.44
C LEU A 10 -18.02 -13.14 -27.64
N PHE A 11 -17.24 -13.10 -26.57
CA PHE A 11 -15.83 -13.55 -26.61
C PHE A 11 -15.73 -15.03 -26.98
N LYS A 12 -16.57 -15.91 -26.43
CA LYS A 12 -16.64 -17.34 -26.79
C LYS A 12 -16.98 -17.55 -28.26
N GLU A 13 -17.96 -16.82 -28.76
CA GLU A 13 -18.36 -16.88 -30.17
C GLU A 13 -17.21 -16.47 -31.10
N MET A 14 -16.47 -15.41 -30.76
CA MET A 14 -15.30 -14.97 -31.51
C MET A 14 -14.17 -16.00 -31.50
N VAL A 15 -13.85 -16.56 -30.34
CA VAL A 15 -12.78 -17.57 -30.18
C VAL A 15 -13.10 -18.83 -30.99
N ASN A 16 -14.36 -19.24 -31.04
CA ASN A 16 -14.79 -20.41 -31.84
C ASN A 16 -14.59 -20.24 -33.36
N GLN A 17 -14.38 -19.00 -33.81
CA GLN A 17 -14.08 -18.70 -35.25
C GLN A 17 -12.58 -18.67 -35.53
N VAL A 18 -11.74 -18.78 -34.53
CA VAL A 18 -10.27 -18.76 -34.67
C VAL A 18 -9.74 -20.20 -34.78
N GLU A 19 -9.02 -20.48 -35.82
CA GLU A 19 -8.35 -21.77 -35.96
C GLU A 19 -7.18 -21.89 -34.96
N ARG A 20 -7.24 -22.92 -34.07
CA ARG A 20 -6.17 -23.30 -33.12
C ARG A 20 -5.65 -22.17 -32.23
N PRO A 21 -6.48 -21.54 -31.40
CA PRO A 21 -6.00 -20.56 -30.42
C PRO A 21 -5.12 -21.25 -29.37
N ILE A 22 -3.89 -20.73 -29.15
CA ILE A 22 -2.94 -21.27 -28.17
C ILE A 22 -3.30 -20.81 -26.76
N TYR A 23 -3.55 -19.52 -26.62
CA TYR A 23 -3.94 -18.90 -25.32
C TYR A 23 -5.30 -18.22 -25.45
N ILE A 24 -6.22 -18.62 -24.60
CA ILE A 24 -7.55 -18.04 -24.50
C ILE A 24 -7.66 -17.39 -23.12
N HIS A 25 -7.77 -16.07 -23.06
CA HIS A 25 -7.88 -15.36 -21.81
C HIS A 25 -8.78 -14.12 -21.93
N CYS A 26 -9.68 -13.91 -20.99
CA CYS A 26 -10.48 -12.69 -20.89
C CYS A 26 -10.57 -12.16 -19.45
N GLN A 27 -10.12 -12.94 -18.48
CA GLN A 27 -10.24 -12.64 -17.06
C GLN A 27 -9.03 -11.82 -16.57
N ASN A 28 -9.32 -10.70 -15.88
CA ASN A 28 -8.39 -10.00 -15.01
C ASN A 28 -8.44 -10.57 -13.57
N SER A 29 -7.75 -9.98 -12.60
CA SER A 29 -7.76 -10.44 -11.21
C SER A 29 -9.18 -10.64 -10.64
N ALA A 30 -10.11 -9.70 -10.86
CA ALA A 30 -11.48 -9.84 -10.38
C ALA A 30 -12.23 -10.97 -11.08
N GLY A 31 -12.10 -11.06 -12.40
CA GLY A 31 -12.72 -12.12 -13.19
C GLY A 31 -12.20 -13.50 -12.83
N SER A 32 -10.88 -13.64 -12.58
CA SER A 32 -10.27 -14.91 -12.21
C SER A 32 -10.69 -15.41 -10.83
N LEU A 33 -11.05 -14.51 -9.92
CA LEU A 33 -11.51 -14.87 -8.58
C LEU A 33 -13.01 -15.13 -8.49
N LEU A 34 -13.83 -14.46 -9.34
CA LEU A 34 -15.30 -14.51 -9.24
C LEU A 34 -15.98 -15.42 -10.27
N MET A 35 -15.30 -15.73 -11.37
CA MET A 35 -15.90 -16.45 -12.49
C MET A 35 -15.30 -17.83 -12.65
N ASP A 36 -16.13 -18.81 -13.00
CA ASP A 36 -15.66 -20.09 -13.49
C ASP A 36 -14.99 -19.90 -14.86
N GLY A 37 -13.70 -20.20 -14.91
CA GLY A 37 -12.84 -19.96 -16.08
C GLY A 37 -12.74 -21.13 -17.09
N GLN A 38 -13.65 -22.11 -17.06
CA GLN A 38 -13.54 -23.38 -17.81
C GLN A 38 -13.27 -23.22 -19.32
N PHE A 39 -13.67 -22.11 -19.93
CA PHE A 39 -13.42 -21.84 -21.33
C PHE A 39 -12.01 -21.24 -21.58
N CYS A 40 -11.47 -20.52 -20.62
CA CYS A 40 -10.16 -19.88 -20.71
C CYS A 40 -9.06 -20.80 -20.19
N ASN A 41 -7.94 -20.88 -20.89
CA ASN A 41 -6.76 -21.65 -20.45
C ASN A 41 -5.65 -20.75 -19.88
N ALA A 42 -5.87 -19.43 -19.80
CA ALA A 42 -4.99 -18.46 -19.20
C ALA A 42 -5.77 -17.31 -18.56
N ILE A 43 -5.14 -16.58 -17.66
CA ILE A 43 -5.69 -15.41 -16.96
C ILE A 43 -4.69 -14.25 -16.99
N ARG A 44 -5.17 -13.02 -16.81
CA ARG A 44 -4.32 -11.84 -16.68
C ARG A 44 -4.34 -11.34 -15.23
N LEU A 45 -3.52 -11.96 -14.38
CA LEU A 45 -3.37 -11.52 -13.00
C LEU A 45 -2.61 -10.18 -12.94
N GLY A 46 -3.20 -9.25 -12.19
CA GLY A 46 -2.59 -8.00 -11.80
C GLY A 46 -2.43 -7.95 -10.28
N ILE A 47 -3.25 -7.17 -9.61
CA ILE A 47 -3.16 -6.90 -8.18
C ILE A 47 -3.20 -8.16 -7.30
N SER A 48 -3.94 -9.18 -7.69
CA SER A 48 -4.06 -10.42 -6.92
C SER A 48 -2.77 -11.25 -6.94
N LEU A 49 -1.84 -11.01 -7.88
CA LEU A 49 -0.51 -11.60 -7.83
C LEU A 49 0.30 -11.10 -6.63
N TYR A 50 0.04 -9.87 -6.21
CA TYR A 50 0.65 -9.25 -5.02
C TYR A 50 -0.12 -9.52 -3.74
N GLY A 51 -1.16 -10.37 -3.80
CA GLY A 51 -1.93 -10.78 -2.64
C GLY A 51 -3.03 -9.79 -2.21
N TYR A 52 -3.42 -8.86 -3.06
CA TYR A 52 -4.46 -7.88 -2.76
C TYR A 52 -5.75 -8.19 -3.53
N TYR A 53 -6.90 -7.88 -2.90
CA TYR A 53 -8.18 -7.98 -3.57
C TYR A 53 -8.40 -6.81 -4.52
N PRO A 54 -8.99 -7.05 -5.71
CA PRO A 54 -9.32 -6.00 -6.68
C PRO A 54 -10.33 -4.96 -6.17
N SER A 55 -11.18 -5.35 -5.23
CA SER A 55 -12.16 -4.49 -4.56
C SER A 55 -12.72 -5.20 -3.33
N GLU A 56 -13.39 -4.43 -2.46
CA GLU A 56 -14.09 -4.95 -1.30
C GLU A 56 -15.18 -5.96 -1.69
N TYR A 57 -15.93 -5.66 -2.76
CA TYR A 57 -16.89 -6.61 -3.31
C TYR A 57 -16.26 -7.97 -3.64
N VAL A 58 -15.07 -8.01 -4.24
CA VAL A 58 -14.37 -9.26 -4.52
C VAL A 58 -13.98 -9.96 -3.22
N LYS A 59 -13.41 -9.22 -2.27
CA LYS A 59 -13.03 -9.74 -0.94
C LYS A 59 -14.20 -10.47 -0.27
N ASP A 60 -15.37 -9.85 -0.28
CA ASP A 60 -16.57 -10.37 0.39
C ASP A 60 -17.24 -11.56 -0.33
N ASN A 61 -17.00 -11.71 -1.63
CA ASN A 61 -17.68 -12.71 -2.46
C ASN A 61 -16.79 -13.87 -2.93
N VAL A 62 -15.55 -13.97 -2.45
CA VAL A 62 -14.65 -15.07 -2.78
C VAL A 62 -14.23 -15.86 -1.54
N LYS A 63 -13.94 -17.16 -1.75
CA LYS A 63 -13.45 -18.04 -0.68
C LYS A 63 -11.92 -18.08 -0.58
N VAL A 64 -11.24 -17.46 -1.53
CA VAL A 64 -9.77 -17.46 -1.59
C VAL A 64 -9.23 -16.40 -0.64
N HIS A 65 -8.35 -16.80 0.28
CA HIS A 65 -7.66 -15.89 1.18
C HIS A 65 -6.35 -15.42 0.52
N LEU A 66 -6.35 -14.18 0.05
CA LEU A 66 -5.15 -13.53 -0.46
C LEU A 66 -4.30 -12.98 0.70
N ARG A 67 -2.98 -13.03 0.53
CA ARG A 67 -1.99 -12.54 1.51
C ARG A 67 -1.18 -11.43 0.87
N PRO A 68 -1.31 -10.18 1.31
CA PRO A 68 -0.49 -9.08 0.83
C PRO A 68 0.99 -9.37 0.97
N SER A 69 1.75 -9.12 -0.11
CA SER A 69 3.18 -9.43 -0.16
C SER A 69 4.09 -8.26 0.19
N ALA A 70 3.54 -7.03 0.32
CA ALA A 70 4.35 -5.83 0.50
C ALA A 70 4.04 -5.13 1.83
N GLN A 71 5.10 -4.66 2.49
CA GLN A 71 5.05 -3.79 3.66
C GLN A 71 5.95 -2.58 3.40
N LEU A 72 5.48 -1.36 3.68
CA LEU A 72 6.31 -0.15 3.66
C LEU A 72 6.73 0.17 5.08
N VAL A 73 8.03 0.16 5.30
CA VAL A 73 8.62 0.40 6.62
C VAL A 73 9.60 1.57 6.58
N SER A 74 9.75 2.22 7.73
CA SER A 74 10.76 3.23 7.99
C SER A 74 11.27 3.05 9.42
N GLU A 75 12.07 4.00 9.88
CA GLU A 75 12.53 4.07 11.26
C GLU A 75 12.48 5.51 11.78
N THR A 76 12.47 5.67 13.08
CA THR A 76 12.60 6.99 13.71
C THR A 76 14.07 7.42 13.69
N VAL A 77 14.42 8.49 12.96
CA VAL A 77 15.81 8.99 12.90
C VAL A 77 16.13 10.05 13.94
N GLN A 78 15.12 10.73 14.44
CA GLN A 78 15.24 11.69 15.53
C GLN A 78 13.97 11.74 16.34
N VAL A 79 14.10 11.77 17.66
CA VAL A 79 12.99 11.97 18.60
C VAL A 79 13.30 13.19 19.44
N LYS A 80 12.32 14.07 19.65
CA LYS A 80 12.46 15.28 20.46
C LYS A 80 11.13 15.71 21.07
N THR A 81 11.21 16.49 22.13
CA THR A 81 10.05 17.16 22.73
C THR A 81 9.75 18.46 21.97
N LEU A 82 8.49 18.69 21.70
CA LEU A 82 7.94 19.90 21.13
C LEU A 82 7.16 20.62 22.24
N LYS A 83 7.50 21.89 22.53
CA LYS A 83 6.86 22.70 23.55
C LYS A 83 5.60 23.36 23.02
N VAL A 84 4.71 23.77 23.93
CA VAL A 84 3.51 24.55 23.59
C VAL A 84 3.87 25.77 22.75
N GLY A 85 3.14 25.97 21.64
CA GLY A 85 3.35 27.07 20.70
C GLY A 85 4.44 26.83 19.66
N GLU A 86 5.26 25.79 19.81
CA GLU A 86 6.24 25.43 18.75
C GLU A 86 5.54 24.82 17.55
N THR A 87 6.15 24.97 16.40
CA THR A 87 5.58 24.56 15.11
C THR A 87 6.46 23.58 14.39
N VAL A 88 5.85 22.73 13.55
CA VAL A 88 6.58 21.77 12.71
C VAL A 88 6.20 21.89 11.25
N SER A 89 7.13 21.48 10.37
CA SER A 89 6.99 21.36 8.94
C SER A 89 6.81 22.70 8.21
N TYR A 90 6.75 22.64 6.87
CA TYR A 90 6.61 23.82 6.01
C TYR A 90 5.26 24.53 6.23
N GLY A 91 5.33 25.86 6.30
CA GLY A 91 4.17 26.72 6.47
C GLY A 91 3.61 26.71 7.87
N ARG A 92 4.31 26.08 8.84
CA ARG A 92 3.91 26.06 10.27
C ARG A 92 2.45 25.65 10.45
N THR A 93 2.00 24.62 9.69
CA THR A 93 0.58 24.20 9.65
C THR A 93 0.17 23.40 10.87
N PHE A 94 1.12 22.92 11.65
CA PHE A 94 0.90 22.30 12.94
C PHE A 94 1.55 23.16 14.04
N ILE A 95 0.78 23.50 15.07
CA ILE A 95 1.23 24.22 16.25
C ILE A 95 0.92 23.33 17.44
N ALA A 96 1.91 23.09 18.30
CA ALA A 96 1.72 22.28 19.49
C ALA A 96 0.82 23.04 20.50
N ASP A 97 -0.29 22.44 20.86
CA ASP A 97 -1.24 22.91 21.88
C ASP A 97 -0.90 22.40 23.29
N GLU A 98 -0.09 21.36 23.36
CA GLU A 98 0.47 20.77 24.58
C GLU A 98 1.95 20.42 24.37
N GLU A 99 2.68 20.15 25.46
CA GLU A 99 4.01 19.54 25.34
C GLU A 99 3.86 18.10 24.85
N MET A 100 4.55 17.74 23.76
CA MET A 100 4.43 16.43 23.14
C MET A 100 5.77 15.91 22.65
N THR A 101 5.88 14.59 22.54
CA THR A 101 7.03 13.94 21.87
C THR A 101 6.71 13.72 20.42
N ILE A 102 7.66 14.06 19.56
CA ILE A 102 7.57 13.85 18.11
C ILE A 102 8.77 13.06 17.61
N ALA A 103 8.57 12.30 16.53
CA ALA A 103 9.63 11.62 15.82
C ALA A 103 9.67 12.09 14.36
N ILE A 104 10.89 12.15 13.81
CA ILE A 104 11.15 12.42 12.39
C ILE A 104 11.41 11.08 11.72
N LEU A 105 10.73 10.86 10.59
CA LEU A 105 10.89 9.69 9.72
C LEU A 105 11.53 10.12 8.40
N PRO A 106 12.56 9.40 7.89
CA PRO A 106 13.26 9.72 6.65
C PRO A 106 12.50 9.17 5.44
N ILE A 107 11.23 9.52 5.31
CA ILE A 107 10.35 9.14 4.22
C ILE A 107 9.35 10.26 3.93
N GLY A 108 9.08 10.51 2.65
CA GLY A 108 8.17 11.56 2.23
C GLY A 108 7.52 11.27 0.88
N TYR A 109 7.01 12.33 0.23
CA TYR A 109 6.22 12.14 -0.99
C TYR A 109 7.07 11.68 -2.20
N ALA A 110 8.37 11.88 -2.20
CA ALA A 110 9.26 11.35 -3.24
C ALA A 110 9.45 9.83 -3.13
N ASP A 111 9.11 9.24 -1.98
CA ASP A 111 9.11 7.79 -1.74
C ASP A 111 7.78 7.13 -2.10
N GLY A 112 6.75 7.93 -2.39
CA GLY A 112 5.39 7.45 -2.64
C GLY A 112 4.44 7.62 -1.45
N TYR A 113 4.89 8.16 -0.31
CA TYR A 113 4.03 8.48 0.82
C TYR A 113 3.49 9.91 0.69
N LEU A 114 2.37 10.05 0.01
CA LEU A 114 1.85 11.31 -0.51
C LEU A 114 1.47 12.32 0.57
N ARG A 115 1.43 13.61 0.19
CA ARG A 115 1.04 14.72 1.09
C ARG A 115 -0.38 14.61 1.64
N SER A 116 -1.28 13.90 0.94
CA SER A 116 -2.65 13.59 1.40
C SER A 116 -2.68 12.69 2.64
N MET A 117 -1.56 12.04 2.98
CA MET A 117 -1.42 11.23 4.20
C MET A 117 -1.22 12.06 5.48
N GLN A 118 -1.20 13.38 5.41
CA GLN A 118 -1.26 14.23 6.60
C GLN A 118 -2.51 13.90 7.44
N GLY A 119 -2.34 13.75 8.77
CA GLY A 119 -3.39 13.31 9.68
C GLY A 119 -3.75 11.82 9.57
N ALA A 120 -2.99 11.03 8.82
CA ALA A 120 -3.07 9.57 8.87
C ALA A 120 -2.32 9.04 10.09
N PHE A 121 -2.54 7.76 10.39
CA PHE A 121 -1.82 7.08 11.45
C PHE A 121 -0.83 6.06 10.89
N VAL A 122 0.35 6.02 11.49
CA VAL A 122 1.38 5.00 11.26
C VAL A 122 1.58 4.21 12.55
N ASN A 123 2.12 3.00 12.43
CA ASN A 123 2.39 2.17 13.59
C ASN A 123 3.87 2.30 13.97
N VAL A 124 4.14 2.84 15.16
CA VAL A 124 5.48 2.92 15.73
C VAL A 124 5.55 1.95 16.90
N ASN A 125 6.25 0.84 16.72
CA ASN A 125 6.43 -0.19 17.75
C ASN A 125 5.12 -0.61 18.46
N GLY A 126 4.04 -0.82 17.67
CA GLY A 126 2.71 -1.19 18.18
C GLY A 126 1.79 -0.02 18.53
N SER A 127 2.28 1.21 18.58
CA SER A 127 1.49 2.41 18.89
C SER A 127 1.01 3.09 17.60
N GLN A 128 -0.27 3.49 17.55
CA GLN A 128 -0.83 4.32 16.47
C GLN A 128 -0.39 5.77 16.66
N CYS A 129 0.40 6.30 15.73
CA CYS A 129 1.03 7.60 15.79
C CYS A 129 0.57 8.47 14.63
N GLU A 130 0.05 9.67 14.93
CA GLU A 130 -0.49 10.59 13.93
C GLU A 130 0.62 11.31 13.16
N VAL A 131 0.47 11.39 11.84
CA VAL A 131 1.31 12.20 10.95
C VAL A 131 0.90 13.67 11.09
N ILE A 132 1.74 14.47 11.71
CA ILE A 132 1.48 15.89 12.01
C ILE A 132 2.24 16.82 11.06
N GLY A 133 1.65 17.97 10.76
CA GLY A 133 2.22 18.92 9.82
C GLY A 133 2.26 18.37 8.39
N ARG A 134 2.87 19.12 7.48
CA ARG A 134 2.97 18.75 6.07
C ARG A 134 4.05 17.70 5.85
N ILE A 135 3.75 16.67 5.08
CA ILE A 135 4.75 15.73 4.59
C ILE A 135 5.67 16.45 3.61
N CYS A 136 6.98 16.36 3.83
CA CYS A 136 8.01 16.92 2.98
C CYS A 136 8.43 15.94 1.88
N MET A 137 9.40 16.32 1.05
CA MET A 137 9.92 15.47 -0.03
C MET A 137 10.49 14.16 0.52
N ASP A 138 11.32 14.24 1.55
CA ASP A 138 12.14 13.15 2.08
C ASP A 138 11.94 12.90 3.57
N GLN A 139 11.01 13.61 4.21
CA GLN A 139 10.79 13.53 5.65
C GLN A 139 9.33 13.78 5.99
N MET A 140 8.90 13.17 7.09
CA MET A 140 7.65 13.51 7.75
C MET A 140 7.79 13.43 9.27
N ILE A 141 6.82 13.99 9.99
CA ILE A 141 6.83 14.10 11.43
C ILE A 141 5.60 13.39 11.98
N VAL A 142 5.79 12.62 13.03
CA VAL A 142 4.72 11.91 13.74
C VAL A 142 4.72 12.28 15.22
N LYS A 143 3.52 12.41 15.80
CA LYS A 143 3.34 12.52 17.26
C LYS A 143 3.46 11.11 17.85
N VAL A 144 4.38 10.93 18.78
CA VAL A 144 4.68 9.61 19.36
C VAL A 144 4.57 9.62 20.88
N PRO A 145 4.32 8.47 21.52
CA PRO A 145 4.45 8.34 22.98
C PRO A 145 5.87 8.68 23.47
N SER A 146 5.99 9.19 24.69
CA SER A 146 7.25 9.67 25.28
C SER A 146 8.34 8.59 25.45
N HIS A 147 7.97 7.32 25.43
CA HIS A 147 8.90 6.19 25.55
C HIS A 147 9.57 5.82 24.22
N VAL A 148 9.07 6.32 23.09
CA VAL A 148 9.63 6.05 21.75
C VAL A 148 11.04 6.63 21.65
N LYS A 149 11.94 5.88 21.02
CA LYS A 149 13.35 6.25 20.84
C LYS A 149 13.72 6.28 19.36
N THR A 150 14.87 6.84 19.07
CA THR A 150 15.50 6.77 17.74
C THR A 150 15.86 5.32 17.41
N GLY A 151 15.68 4.92 16.14
CA GLY A 151 15.92 3.58 15.63
C GLY A 151 14.73 2.61 15.77
N GLU A 152 13.56 3.09 16.21
CA GLU A 152 12.38 2.23 16.28
C GLU A 152 11.71 2.06 14.91
N LYS A 153 11.28 0.83 14.62
CA LYS A 153 10.59 0.47 13.39
C LYS A 153 9.23 1.16 13.29
N VAL A 154 8.95 1.69 12.11
CA VAL A 154 7.68 2.33 11.78
C VAL A 154 7.05 1.61 10.59
N ILE A 155 5.79 1.19 10.71
CA ILE A 155 5.01 0.60 9.64
C ILE A 155 4.07 1.68 9.08
N LEU A 156 4.27 2.03 7.82
CA LEU A 156 3.47 3.01 7.09
C LEU A 156 2.40 2.35 6.23
N MET A 157 2.72 1.19 5.65
CA MET A 157 1.79 0.30 4.98
C MET A 157 2.08 -1.13 5.42
N ASP A 158 1.05 -1.81 5.87
CA ASP A 158 1.17 -3.17 6.41
C ASP A 158 0.78 -4.23 5.37
N ASN A 159 1.36 -5.40 5.49
CA ASN A 159 1.01 -6.58 4.71
C ASN A 159 -0.12 -7.43 5.34
N HIS A 160 -0.87 -6.85 6.25
CA HIS A 160 -2.03 -7.48 6.86
C HIS A 160 -3.32 -6.81 6.38
N VAL A 161 -4.26 -7.60 5.84
CA VAL A 161 -5.50 -7.09 5.19
C VAL A 161 -6.43 -6.30 6.12
N ASP A 162 -6.40 -6.59 7.42
CA ASP A 162 -7.24 -5.93 8.42
C ASP A 162 -6.47 -4.89 9.26
N SER A 163 -5.24 -4.60 8.87
CA SER A 163 -4.44 -3.56 9.54
C SER A 163 -5.01 -2.16 9.26
N PRO A 164 -5.02 -1.26 10.26
CA PRO A 164 -5.31 0.15 10.03
C PRO A 164 -4.36 0.83 9.04
N GLN A 165 -3.22 0.23 8.76
CA GLN A 165 -2.24 0.63 7.76
C GLN A 165 -2.26 -0.28 6.51
N SER A 166 -3.32 -1.07 6.26
CA SER A 166 -3.42 -1.86 5.03
C SER A 166 -3.33 -0.98 3.78
N ALA A 167 -2.93 -1.54 2.64
CA ALA A 167 -2.86 -0.78 1.39
C ALA A 167 -4.21 -0.17 1.01
N GLU A 168 -5.32 -0.82 1.37
CA GLU A 168 -6.69 -0.32 1.22
C GLU A 168 -6.95 0.90 2.11
N ALA A 169 -6.50 0.86 3.38
CA ALA A 169 -6.63 1.99 4.29
C ALA A 169 -5.82 3.20 3.81
N VAL A 170 -4.60 2.97 3.33
CA VAL A 170 -3.75 4.00 2.71
C VAL A 170 -4.43 4.57 1.46
N ALA A 171 -4.96 3.71 0.57
CA ALA A 171 -5.66 4.10 -0.64
C ALA A 171 -6.90 4.96 -0.32
N ASN A 172 -7.72 4.55 0.63
CA ASN A 172 -8.90 5.30 1.07
C ASN A 172 -8.52 6.69 1.59
N LYS A 173 -7.46 6.80 2.40
CA LYS A 173 -6.96 8.09 2.90
C LYS A 173 -6.42 8.99 1.77
N GLN A 174 -5.85 8.38 0.73
CA GLN A 174 -5.35 9.11 -0.46
C GLN A 174 -6.47 9.46 -1.45
N GLY A 175 -7.65 8.86 -1.34
CA GLY A 175 -8.76 9.03 -2.30
C GLY A 175 -8.55 8.25 -3.60
N THR A 176 -7.89 7.10 -3.54
CA THR A 176 -7.52 6.26 -4.68
C THR A 176 -7.76 4.76 -4.41
N ILE A 177 -7.09 3.89 -5.14
CA ILE A 177 -7.17 2.42 -5.03
C ILE A 177 -5.80 1.82 -4.67
N ASN A 178 -5.80 0.63 -4.08
CA ASN A 178 -4.58 -0.07 -3.66
C ASN A 178 -3.57 -0.31 -4.80
N TYR A 179 -4.03 -0.43 -6.05
CA TYR A 179 -3.18 -0.52 -7.23
C TYR A 179 -2.24 0.69 -7.36
N GLU A 180 -2.80 1.90 -7.23
CA GLU A 180 -2.03 3.13 -7.38
C GLU A 180 -1.07 3.32 -6.21
N VAL A 181 -1.49 2.98 -4.99
CA VAL A 181 -0.60 3.00 -3.81
C VAL A 181 0.65 2.17 -4.04
N LEU A 182 0.49 0.92 -4.51
CA LEU A 182 1.64 0.04 -4.78
C LEU A 182 2.51 0.53 -5.93
N CYS A 183 1.89 1.06 -6.99
CA CYS A 183 2.61 1.60 -8.15
C CYS A 183 3.41 2.88 -7.82
N ASN A 184 2.94 3.67 -6.85
CA ASN A 184 3.57 4.91 -6.44
C ASN A 184 4.78 4.70 -5.52
N LEU A 185 5.02 3.49 -4.99
CA LEU A 185 6.21 3.21 -4.21
C LEU A 185 7.46 3.39 -5.08
N SER A 186 8.27 4.39 -4.72
CA SER A 186 9.41 4.85 -5.51
C SER A 186 10.49 3.77 -5.65
N ARG A 187 11.17 3.75 -6.80
CA ARG A 187 12.34 2.89 -7.03
C ARG A 187 13.55 3.25 -6.17
N ARG A 188 13.57 4.43 -5.59
CA ARG A 188 14.63 4.84 -4.66
C ARG A 188 14.56 4.16 -3.30
N LEU A 189 13.42 3.54 -2.96
CA LEU A 189 13.28 2.74 -1.75
C LEU A 189 14.07 1.42 -1.92
N PRO A 190 14.94 1.08 -0.97
CA PRO A 190 15.51 -0.27 -0.91
C PRO A 190 14.39 -1.30 -0.80
N ARG A 191 14.50 -2.41 -1.51
CA ARG A 191 13.54 -3.50 -1.45
C ARG A 191 14.20 -4.71 -0.80
N ILE A 192 13.54 -5.25 0.21
CA ILE A 192 13.97 -6.43 0.93
C ILE A 192 12.99 -7.54 0.59
N TYR A 193 13.46 -8.58 -0.04
CA TYR A 193 12.66 -9.75 -0.42
C TYR A 193 12.94 -10.89 0.56
N TYR A 194 11.86 -11.44 1.11
CA TYR A 194 11.92 -12.60 2.01
C TYR A 194 11.31 -13.82 1.29
N TYR A 195 12.10 -14.87 1.07
CA TYR A 195 11.65 -16.12 0.47
C TYR A 195 12.49 -17.30 0.98
N ASP A 196 11.84 -18.42 1.26
CA ASP A 196 12.49 -19.69 1.66
C ASP A 196 13.56 -19.54 2.76
N ASN A 197 13.29 -18.70 3.77
CA ASN A 197 14.22 -18.31 4.85
C ASN A 197 15.46 -17.53 4.39
N ASN A 198 15.46 -17.00 3.19
CA ASN A 198 16.49 -16.10 2.67
C ASN A 198 15.99 -14.66 2.69
N GLU A 199 16.95 -13.73 2.72
CA GLU A 199 16.73 -12.31 2.56
C GLU A 199 17.60 -11.81 1.41
N GLU A 200 16.99 -11.08 0.47
CA GLU A 200 17.70 -10.39 -0.61
C GLU A 200 17.37 -8.90 -0.57
N VAL A 201 18.40 -8.07 -0.54
CA VAL A 201 18.26 -6.61 -0.55
C VAL A 201 18.66 -6.07 -1.91
N THR A 202 17.76 -5.32 -2.54
CA THR A 202 18.07 -4.58 -3.77
C THR A 202 17.93 -3.08 -3.54
N ASN A 203 18.90 -2.32 -4.05
CA ASN A 203 18.85 -0.85 -4.06
C ASN A 203 19.21 -0.36 -5.45
N GLU A 204 18.22 0.12 -6.19
CA GLU A 204 18.40 0.53 -7.59
C GLU A 204 19.23 1.80 -7.76
N LEU A 205 19.37 2.63 -6.70
CA LEU A 205 20.17 3.84 -6.75
C LEU A 205 21.67 3.62 -6.49
N LEU A 206 22.01 2.48 -5.89
CA LEU A 206 23.39 2.15 -5.51
C LEU A 206 24.05 1.11 -6.43
N LYS A 207 23.53 0.95 -7.64
CA LYS A 207 24.11 0.09 -8.68
C LYS A 207 25.23 0.78 -9.42
#